data_4aff7812241fa14a426d69c42ddf7f3d
#
_entry.id   4aff7812241fa14a426d69c42ddf7f3d
#
_cell.length_a   1.000
_cell.length_b   1.000
_cell.length_c   1.000
_cell.angle_alpha   90.00
_cell.angle_beta   90.00
_cell.angle_gamma   90.00
#
_symmetry.space_group_name_H-M   'P 1'
#
loop_
_entity.id
_entity.type
_entity.pdbx_description
1 polymer ?
#
loop_
_entity_poly.entity_id
_entity_poly.type
_entity_poly.pdbx_seq_one_letter_code
_entity_poly.pdbx_strand_id
1 'polypeptide(L)'
;EDLDYKISVKIVGSSREAAEHINRYGSGHTDAIVTKTAQTAEYFMDAVDSANVNWNCTTRFADGYRYGFGAEVGISTNKIHARGPVGLDGLMIYKYKLYGSGQTVGEYADGKKHFKHIQLPCK
;
A
#
# COMPACT_ATOMS: atom_id res chain seq x y z
N GLU A 1 19.71 -5.31 -6.49
CA GLU A 1 19.79 -6.59 -5.74
C GLU A 1 20.81 -7.50 -6.39
N ASP A 2 21.73 -8.06 -5.59
CA ASP A 2 22.85 -8.84 -6.14
C ASP A 2 22.49 -10.30 -6.43
N LEU A 3 21.35 -10.80 -5.90
CA LEU A 3 20.89 -12.19 -6.01
C LEU A 3 21.99 -13.25 -5.66
N ASP A 4 22.86 -12.88 -4.73
CA ASP A 4 24.01 -13.67 -4.29
C ASP A 4 24.27 -13.38 -2.79
N TYR A 5 25.19 -14.15 -2.16
CA TYR A 5 25.68 -13.86 -0.79
C TYR A 5 26.62 -12.64 -0.76
N LYS A 6 26.14 -11.52 -1.30
CA LYS A 6 26.83 -10.25 -1.36
C LYS A 6 25.97 -9.17 -0.73
N ILE A 7 26.60 -8.14 -0.20
CA ILE A 7 25.93 -6.97 0.36
C ILE A 7 26.64 -5.71 -0.10
N SER A 8 25.87 -4.75 -0.59
CA SER A 8 26.35 -3.40 -0.88
C SER A 8 26.15 -2.51 0.34
N VAL A 9 27.16 -1.78 0.73
CA VAL A 9 27.12 -0.88 1.90
C VAL A 9 27.44 0.55 1.47
N LYS A 10 26.58 1.48 1.86
CA LYS A 10 26.81 2.93 1.69
C LYS A 10 26.65 3.62 3.04
N ILE A 11 27.64 4.45 3.40
CA ILE A 11 27.54 5.35 4.55
C ILE A 11 26.90 6.66 4.08
N VAL A 12 25.93 7.15 4.84
CA VAL A 12 25.19 8.39 4.57
C VAL A 12 25.19 9.30 5.80
N GLY A 13 25.04 10.60 5.59
CA GLY A 13 25.09 11.59 6.65
C GLY A 13 23.81 11.78 7.45
N SER A 14 22.67 11.27 6.95
CA SER A 14 21.37 11.45 7.60
C SER A 14 20.33 10.42 7.12
N SER A 15 19.24 10.29 7.89
CA SER A 15 18.05 9.49 7.47
C SER A 15 17.39 10.06 6.21
N ARG A 16 17.48 11.37 5.97
CA ARG A 16 17.02 12.01 4.72
C ARG A 16 17.80 11.50 3.52
N GLU A 17 19.11 11.55 3.59
CA GLU A 17 19.97 11.04 2.51
C GLU A 17 19.75 9.54 2.27
N ALA A 18 19.52 8.77 3.35
CA ALA A 18 19.16 7.36 3.24
C ALA A 18 17.86 7.15 2.47
N ALA A 19 16.80 7.88 2.82
CA ALA A 19 15.51 7.77 2.15
C ALA A 19 15.58 8.18 0.67
N GLU A 20 16.28 9.27 0.35
CA GLU A 20 16.52 9.71 -1.03
C GLU A 20 17.28 8.65 -1.85
N HIS A 21 18.30 8.02 -1.23
CA HIS A 21 19.04 6.95 -1.88
C HIS A 21 18.18 5.71 -2.14
N ILE A 22 17.38 5.29 -1.16
CA ILE A 22 16.46 4.15 -1.28
C ILE A 22 15.43 4.42 -2.38
N ASN A 23 14.79 5.58 -2.36
CA ASN A 23 13.78 5.93 -3.36
C ASN A 23 14.33 5.97 -4.79
N ARG A 24 15.64 6.27 -4.95
CA ARG A 24 16.29 6.33 -6.26
C ARG A 24 16.76 4.96 -6.76
N TYR A 25 17.25 4.10 -5.88
CA TYR A 25 17.97 2.87 -6.24
C TYR A 25 17.35 1.59 -5.68
N GLY A 26 16.39 1.69 -4.76
CA GLY A 26 15.72 0.56 -4.16
C GLY A 26 14.77 -0.14 -5.12
N SER A 27 14.36 -1.35 -4.75
CA SER A 27 13.40 -2.15 -5.53
C SER A 27 11.94 -1.65 -5.41
N GLY A 28 11.65 -0.82 -4.41
CA GLY A 28 10.29 -0.43 -4.05
C GLY A 28 9.50 -1.54 -3.33
N HIS A 29 10.18 -2.61 -2.94
CA HIS A 29 9.55 -3.76 -2.28
C HIS A 29 9.43 -3.55 -0.77
N THR A 30 10.54 -3.67 -0.03
CA THR A 30 10.53 -3.61 1.42
C THR A 30 11.85 -3.05 1.94
N ASP A 31 11.75 -2.04 2.79
CA ASP A 31 12.89 -1.43 3.46
C ASP A 31 12.67 -1.38 4.96
N ALA A 32 13.74 -1.25 5.73
CA ALA A 32 13.68 -1.19 7.18
C ALA A 32 14.64 -0.18 7.76
N ILE A 33 14.23 0.44 8.87
CA ILE A 33 15.09 1.27 9.70
C ILE A 33 15.28 0.62 11.07
N VAL A 34 16.51 0.71 11.59
CA VAL A 34 16.83 0.34 12.97
C VAL A 34 17.21 1.60 13.73
N THR A 35 16.35 2.05 14.62
CA THR A 35 16.56 3.26 15.41
C THR A 35 15.82 3.19 16.74
N LYS A 36 16.35 3.87 17.77
CA LYS A 36 15.67 4.07 19.05
C LYS A 36 14.76 5.30 19.05
N THR A 37 14.90 6.18 18.07
CA THR A 37 14.21 7.47 18.01
C THR A 37 12.94 7.35 17.19
N ALA A 38 11.79 7.42 17.81
CA ALA A 38 10.49 7.32 17.14
C ALA A 38 10.32 8.38 16.03
N GLN A 39 10.71 9.62 16.28
CA GLN A 39 10.61 10.68 15.27
C GLN A 39 11.42 10.38 14.00
N THR A 40 12.61 9.78 14.17
CA THR A 40 13.43 9.36 13.02
C THR A 40 12.79 8.20 12.27
N ALA A 41 12.18 7.27 13.00
CA ALA A 41 11.46 6.14 12.40
C ALA A 41 10.27 6.61 11.59
N GLU A 42 9.39 7.43 12.16
CA GLU A 42 8.21 7.98 11.46
C GLU A 42 8.61 8.75 10.20
N TYR A 43 9.62 9.65 10.33
CA TYR A 43 10.13 10.35 9.15
C TYR A 43 10.59 9.38 8.04
N PHE A 44 11.33 8.33 8.41
CA PHE A 44 11.83 7.36 7.44
C PHE A 44 10.69 6.57 6.80
N MET A 45 9.72 6.12 7.60
CA MET A 45 8.56 5.36 7.12
C MET A 45 7.67 6.19 6.19
N ASP A 46 7.56 7.49 6.41
CA ASP A 46 6.81 8.39 5.53
C ASP A 46 7.57 8.75 4.26
N ALA A 47 8.89 8.91 4.37
CA ALA A 47 9.74 9.39 3.26
C ALA A 47 10.14 8.31 2.27
N VAL A 48 10.23 7.05 2.71
CA VAL A 48 10.61 5.91 1.85
C VAL A 48 9.39 5.39 1.12
N ASP A 49 9.44 5.40 -0.21
CA ASP A 49 8.34 5.03 -1.09
C ASP A 49 8.38 3.54 -1.50
N SER A 50 8.65 2.66 -0.57
CA SER A 50 8.53 1.22 -0.77
C SER A 50 7.15 0.69 -0.36
N ALA A 51 6.77 -0.47 -0.89
CA ALA A 51 5.48 -1.09 -0.59
C ALA A 51 5.33 -1.43 0.90
N ASN A 52 6.45 -1.76 1.55
CA ASN A 52 6.53 -2.02 2.98
C ASN A 52 7.72 -1.27 3.57
N VAL A 53 7.53 -0.60 4.70
CA VAL A 53 8.61 0.04 5.44
C VAL A 53 8.51 -0.35 6.90
N ASN A 54 9.56 -0.95 7.42
CA ASN A 54 9.58 -1.58 8.74
C ASN A 54 10.43 -0.78 9.73
N TRP A 55 10.00 -0.70 10.96
CA TRP A 55 10.77 -0.14 12.06
C TRP A 55 11.14 -1.21 13.07
N ASN A 56 12.47 -1.40 13.30
CA ASN A 56 13.03 -2.34 14.27
C ASN A 56 12.56 -3.78 14.12
N CYS A 57 12.18 -4.19 12.93
CA CYS A 57 11.82 -5.57 12.64
C CYS A 57 12.33 -6.00 11.27
N THR A 58 12.33 -7.29 11.04
CA THR A 58 12.83 -7.86 9.80
C THR A 58 11.92 -7.56 8.61
N THR A 59 12.52 -7.33 7.44
CA THR A 59 11.82 -7.18 6.16
C THR A 59 11.02 -8.45 5.77
N ARG A 60 11.32 -9.60 6.35
CA ARG A 60 10.59 -10.87 6.14
C ARG A 60 9.17 -10.89 6.72
N PHE A 61 8.77 -9.87 7.48
CA PHE A 61 7.36 -9.71 7.86
C PHE A 61 6.47 -9.23 6.71
N ALA A 62 7.03 -8.70 5.64
CA ALA A 62 6.29 -8.36 4.43
C ALA A 62 5.84 -9.65 3.71
N ASP A 63 4.70 -10.17 4.11
CA ASP A 63 4.16 -11.47 3.72
C ASP A 63 2.64 -11.45 3.88
N GLY A 64 1.93 -11.90 2.87
CA GLY A 64 0.47 -11.84 2.85
C GLY A 64 -0.20 -12.66 3.96
N TYR A 65 0.37 -13.79 4.36
CA TYR A 65 -0.15 -14.56 5.49
C TYR A 65 0.04 -13.80 6.80
N ARG A 66 1.24 -13.23 7.04
CA ARG A 66 1.54 -12.45 8.25
C ARG A 66 0.72 -11.16 8.35
N TYR A 67 0.36 -10.56 7.23
CA TYR A 67 -0.52 -9.39 7.18
C TYR A 67 -2.01 -9.76 7.31
N GLY A 68 -2.35 -11.04 7.38
CA GLY A 68 -3.73 -11.48 7.55
C GLY A 68 -4.54 -11.55 6.25
N PHE A 69 -3.88 -11.54 5.10
CA PHE A 69 -4.53 -11.65 3.78
C PHE A 69 -4.88 -13.11 3.41
N GLY A 70 -4.63 -14.07 4.31
CA GLY A 70 -4.90 -15.49 4.14
C GLY A 70 -3.83 -16.20 3.29
N ALA A 71 -3.51 -15.69 2.13
CA ALA A 71 -2.49 -16.23 1.23
C ALA A 71 -1.70 -15.10 0.56
N GLU A 72 -0.56 -15.44 -0.02
CA GLU A 72 0.18 -14.58 -0.93
C GLU A 72 0.28 -15.25 -2.30
N VAL A 73 -0.33 -14.64 -3.31
CA VAL A 73 -0.33 -15.12 -4.70
C VAL A 73 0.61 -14.31 -5.58
N GLY A 74 1.12 -13.21 -5.06
CA GLY A 74 2.08 -12.35 -5.73
C GLY A 74 2.53 -11.19 -4.86
N ILE A 75 3.48 -10.42 -5.37
CA ILE A 75 4.00 -9.21 -4.76
C ILE A 75 4.02 -8.11 -5.83
N SER A 76 3.51 -6.95 -5.50
CA SER A 76 3.54 -5.78 -6.38
C SER A 76 4.29 -4.63 -5.74
N THR A 77 5.20 -4.01 -6.48
CA THR A 77 5.89 -2.78 -6.08
C THR A 77 5.29 -1.53 -6.74
N ASN A 78 4.39 -1.72 -7.69
CA ASN A 78 3.72 -0.65 -8.43
C ASN A 78 2.59 0.01 -7.61
N LYS A 79 2.13 1.18 -8.07
CA LYS A 79 1.03 1.96 -7.48
C LYS A 79 -0.23 1.97 -8.36
N ILE A 80 -0.42 0.95 -9.22
CA ILE A 80 -1.53 0.95 -10.19
C ILE A 80 -2.78 0.31 -9.59
N HIS A 81 -2.66 -0.82 -8.89
CA HIS A 81 -3.79 -1.58 -8.32
C HIS A 81 -3.46 -2.08 -6.92
N ALA A 82 -2.82 -3.24 -6.80
CA ALA A 82 -2.33 -3.76 -5.53
C ALA A 82 -0.88 -3.33 -5.29
N ARG A 83 -0.48 -3.19 -4.03
CA ARG A 83 0.90 -2.89 -3.63
C ARG A 83 1.32 -3.75 -2.45
N GLY A 84 2.57 -4.20 -2.43
CA GLY A 84 3.09 -5.13 -1.44
C GLY A 84 2.61 -6.55 -1.67
N PRO A 85 2.47 -7.36 -0.60
CA PRO A 85 1.91 -8.69 -0.67
C PRO A 85 0.47 -8.68 -1.21
N VAL A 86 0.18 -9.54 -2.17
CA VAL A 86 -1.13 -9.63 -2.84
C VAL A 86 -1.81 -10.94 -2.46
N GLY A 87 -2.88 -10.85 -1.70
CA GLY A 87 -3.79 -11.94 -1.39
C GLY A 87 -4.98 -12.00 -2.35
N LEU A 88 -6.02 -12.77 -1.98
CA LEU A 88 -7.21 -12.96 -2.81
C LEU A 88 -7.92 -11.64 -3.12
N ASP A 89 -8.07 -10.77 -2.13
CA ASP A 89 -8.75 -9.47 -2.30
C ASP A 89 -8.05 -8.57 -3.31
N GLY A 90 -6.72 -8.64 -3.40
CA GLY A 90 -5.92 -7.90 -4.38
C GLY A 90 -6.11 -8.37 -5.84
N LEU A 91 -6.69 -9.53 -6.05
CA LEU A 91 -7.01 -10.07 -7.39
C LEU A 91 -8.44 -9.76 -7.83
N MET A 92 -9.28 -9.27 -6.91
CA MET A 92 -10.68 -8.97 -7.22
C MET A 92 -10.85 -7.56 -7.75
N ILE A 93 -11.86 -7.37 -8.59
CA ILE A 93 -12.29 -6.07 -9.09
C ILE A 93 -13.77 -5.86 -8.78
N TYR A 94 -14.18 -4.61 -8.71
CA TYR A 94 -15.58 -4.26 -8.45
C TYR A 94 -16.41 -4.33 -9.72
N LYS A 95 -17.67 -4.81 -9.54
CA LYS A 95 -18.75 -4.70 -10.52
C LYS A 95 -19.92 -3.99 -9.86
N TYR A 96 -20.36 -2.90 -10.43
CA TYR A 96 -21.51 -2.16 -9.93
C TYR A 96 -22.80 -2.71 -10.53
N LYS A 97 -23.80 -2.97 -9.69
CA LYS A 97 -25.16 -3.31 -10.08
C LYS A 97 -26.09 -2.20 -9.59
N LEU A 98 -26.78 -1.55 -10.50
CA LEU A 98 -27.73 -0.49 -10.19
C LEU A 98 -29.14 -1.00 -10.41
N TYR A 99 -29.97 -0.92 -9.39
CA TYR A 99 -31.37 -1.32 -9.44
C TYR A 99 -32.25 -0.06 -9.41
N GLY A 100 -32.96 0.18 -10.50
CA GLY A 100 -33.85 1.33 -10.67
C GLY A 100 -35.27 0.89 -11.02
N SER A 101 -36.19 1.85 -10.99
CA SER A 101 -37.60 1.71 -11.38
C SER A 101 -38.06 2.86 -12.29
N GLY A 102 -37.18 3.29 -13.19
CA GLY A 102 -37.46 4.36 -14.16
C GLY A 102 -37.06 5.77 -13.72
N GLN A 103 -36.21 5.90 -12.69
CA GLN A 103 -35.66 7.20 -12.29
C GLN A 103 -34.77 7.77 -13.41
N THR A 104 -34.88 9.08 -13.65
CA THR A 104 -34.07 9.78 -14.62
C THR A 104 -33.04 10.67 -13.93
N VAL A 105 -31.90 10.91 -14.58
CA VAL A 105 -30.87 11.82 -14.08
C VAL A 105 -31.39 13.25 -13.96
N GLY A 106 -32.28 13.67 -14.87
CA GLY A 106 -32.90 15.02 -14.86
C GLY A 106 -33.66 15.31 -13.57
N GLU A 107 -34.38 14.33 -13.00
CA GLU A 107 -35.12 14.52 -11.74
C GLU A 107 -34.20 14.88 -10.56
N TYR A 108 -32.94 14.39 -10.58
CA TYR A 108 -31.95 14.71 -9.56
C TYR A 108 -31.20 16.00 -9.88
N ALA A 109 -30.91 16.26 -11.14
CA ALA A 109 -30.27 17.51 -11.58
C ALA A 109 -31.17 18.72 -11.31
N ASP A 110 -32.47 18.59 -11.54
CA ASP A 110 -33.49 19.65 -11.30
C ASP A 110 -33.84 19.80 -9.81
N GLY A 111 -33.23 19.04 -8.92
CA GLY A 111 -33.50 19.07 -7.49
C GLY A 111 -34.85 18.47 -7.04
N LYS A 112 -35.61 17.83 -7.96
CA LYS A 112 -36.88 17.16 -7.65
C LYS A 112 -36.71 15.92 -6.79
N LYS A 113 -35.55 15.27 -6.91
CA LYS A 113 -35.13 14.10 -6.10
C LYS A 113 -33.73 14.31 -5.54
N HIS A 114 -33.45 13.67 -4.40
CA HIS A 114 -32.15 13.75 -3.74
C HIS A 114 -31.57 12.37 -3.49
N PHE A 115 -30.25 12.26 -3.59
CA PHE A 115 -29.53 11.05 -3.18
C PHE A 115 -29.52 10.94 -1.66
N LYS A 116 -29.85 9.77 -1.15
CA LYS A 116 -29.87 9.53 0.31
C LYS A 116 -28.51 9.20 0.89
N HIS A 117 -27.62 8.62 0.08
CA HIS A 117 -26.29 8.14 0.50
C HIS A 117 -26.31 7.32 1.79
N ILE A 118 -27.29 6.42 1.92
CA ILE A 118 -27.45 5.55 3.08
C ILE A 118 -26.71 4.24 2.82
N GLN A 119 -25.83 3.88 3.75
CA GLN A 119 -25.17 2.58 3.74
C GLN A 119 -26.15 1.54 4.30
N LEU A 120 -26.47 0.52 3.50
CA LEU A 120 -27.32 -0.58 3.94
C LEU A 120 -26.46 -1.71 4.52
N PRO A 121 -26.98 -2.45 5.51
CA PRO A 121 -26.27 -3.60 6.04
C PRO A 121 -26.12 -4.66 4.94
N CYS A 122 -24.92 -5.24 4.85
CA CYS A 122 -24.69 -6.39 4.01
C CYS A 122 -25.53 -7.56 4.50
N LYS A 123 -26.24 -8.22 3.58
CA LYS A 123 -26.95 -9.48 3.85
C LYS A 123 -26.00 -10.65 3.71
#